data_b9800c2d4ac41ac2a6f3dc0ee18d02ed
#
_entry.id   b9800c2d4ac41ac2a6f3dc0ee18d02ed
#
_cell.length_a   1.000
_cell.length_b   1.000
_cell.length_c   1.000
_cell.angle_alpha   90.00
_cell.angle_beta   90.00
_cell.angle_gamma   90.00
#
_symmetry.space_group_name_H-M   'P 1'
#
loop_
_entity.id
_entity.type
_entity.pdbx_description
1 polymer ?
#
loop_
_entity_poly.entity_id
_entity_poly.type
_entity_poly.pdbx_seq_one_letter_code
_entity_poly.pdbx_strand_id
1 'polypeptide(L)'
;MAKAISAVNVLIIVSLTVLALSEIAGIVPTYLPHQTAFAKQFGYILVLFVVFHALRNLKFRAPIFLGIAFAAGALSELLGTTYGWIYGQRYYYTASDKVFGLVPLSVLLTWVAVIYLAYSITNIIDPAKNLLALKKVVRVGSFIYVLLLSTLDGFLAMNLDMILDPVYVRSGGWVWQDGGAYFGVPISNFIGWFFVAFAATFIFRVYSLRKPFDTAQKIDFIFFAPVVAYATFGIVKYGVLSYVMGHTEYAVIGISVMFPFIAIATLSYQLKRSTPESTPISLDITKDINLTQKQRVLDENR
;
A
#
# COMPACT_ATOMS: atom_id res chain seq x y z
N MET A 1 27.88 17.64 11.28
CA MET A 1 27.02 17.18 12.42
C MET A 1 26.05 16.13 11.91
N ALA A 2 26.18 14.87 12.33
CA ALA A 2 25.20 13.83 12.03
C ALA A 2 23.89 14.22 12.74
N LYS A 3 22.81 14.48 11.98
CA LYS A 3 21.48 14.67 12.56
C LYS A 3 21.10 13.38 13.27
N ALA A 4 20.76 13.47 14.55
CA ALA A 4 20.24 12.34 15.31
C ALA A 4 19.08 11.70 14.54
N ILE A 5 19.16 10.39 14.30
CA ILE A 5 18.07 9.64 13.68
C ILE A 5 16.91 9.65 14.65
N SER A 6 15.71 10.05 14.21
CA SER A 6 14.55 10.07 15.12
C SER A 6 14.21 8.65 15.57
N ALA A 7 13.70 8.49 16.79
CA ALA A 7 13.32 7.19 17.35
C ALA A 7 12.34 6.44 16.42
N VAL A 8 11.41 7.16 15.78
CA VAL A 8 10.46 6.58 14.82
C VAL A 8 11.17 6.00 13.60
N ASN A 9 12.22 6.65 13.09
CA ASN A 9 13.00 6.13 11.97
C ASN A 9 13.74 4.84 12.35
N VAL A 10 14.28 4.76 13.58
CA VAL A 10 14.90 3.55 14.11
C VAL A 10 13.87 2.42 14.18
N LEU A 11 12.69 2.68 14.71
CA LEU A 11 11.61 1.68 14.82
C LEU A 11 11.16 1.17 13.44
N ILE A 12 11.10 2.04 12.43
CA ILE A 12 10.78 1.65 11.05
C ILE A 12 11.87 0.72 10.49
N ILE A 13 13.14 1.09 10.63
CA ILE A 13 14.26 0.29 10.13
C ILE A 13 14.30 -1.06 10.84
N VAL A 14 14.18 -1.07 12.16
CA VAL A 14 14.19 -2.31 12.95
C VAL A 14 13.03 -3.20 12.57
N SER A 15 11.79 -2.68 12.49
CA SER A 15 10.63 -3.49 12.11
C SER A 15 10.74 -4.03 10.68
N LEU A 16 11.27 -3.24 9.73
CA LEU A 16 11.51 -3.72 8.36
C LEU A 16 12.60 -4.80 8.31
N THR A 17 13.68 -4.61 9.06
CA THR A 17 14.77 -5.61 9.14
C THR A 17 14.27 -6.90 9.76
N VAL A 18 13.54 -6.81 10.88
CA VAL A 18 12.95 -7.97 11.53
C VAL A 18 11.93 -8.65 10.63
N LEU A 19 11.10 -7.88 9.89
CA LEU A 19 10.19 -8.44 8.89
C LEU A 19 10.97 -9.24 7.84
N ALA A 20 11.99 -8.66 7.22
CA ALA A 20 12.78 -9.32 6.18
C ALA A 20 13.46 -10.59 6.71
N LEU A 21 14.11 -10.51 7.88
CA LEU A 21 14.76 -11.66 8.52
C LEU A 21 13.74 -12.75 8.90
N SER A 22 12.55 -12.35 9.35
CA SER A 22 11.51 -13.28 9.76
C SER A 22 10.89 -14.00 8.56
N GLU A 23 10.69 -13.32 7.45
CA GLU A 23 10.18 -13.97 6.24
C GLU A 23 11.23 -14.92 5.64
N ILE A 24 12.51 -14.57 5.71
CA ILE A 24 13.61 -15.47 5.34
C ILE A 24 13.68 -16.65 6.32
N ALA A 25 13.60 -16.42 7.63
CA ALA A 25 13.58 -17.45 8.63
C ALA A 25 12.31 -18.31 8.60
N GLY A 26 11.17 -17.76 8.18
CA GLY A 26 9.91 -18.48 7.95
C GLY A 26 9.99 -19.48 6.78
N ILE A 27 10.92 -19.28 5.86
CA ILE A 27 11.23 -20.22 4.79
C ILE A 27 11.95 -21.46 5.32
N VAL A 28 12.84 -21.27 6.29
CA VAL A 28 13.63 -22.35 6.92
C VAL A 28 12.74 -23.36 7.66
N PRO A 29 11.69 -23.00 8.42
CA PRO A 29 10.80 -23.94 9.09
C PRO A 29 9.96 -24.83 8.17
N THR A 30 9.80 -24.44 6.90
CA THR A 30 9.14 -25.31 5.91
C THR A 30 9.95 -26.60 5.70
N TYR A 31 11.23 -26.53 6.00
CA TYR A 31 12.14 -27.68 6.05
C TYR A 31 12.30 -28.30 7.45
N LEU A 32 11.76 -27.63 8.49
CA LEU A 32 11.88 -28.05 9.90
C LEU A 32 10.49 -28.14 10.56
N PRO A 33 9.89 -29.33 10.74
CA PRO A 33 8.45 -29.51 11.00
C PRO A 33 7.92 -29.01 12.36
N HIS A 34 8.70 -28.35 13.21
CA HIS A 34 8.29 -27.98 14.57
C HIS A 34 8.13 -26.49 14.87
N GLN A 35 8.14 -25.59 13.88
CA GLN A 35 8.15 -24.13 14.13
C GLN A 35 6.95 -23.33 13.60
N THR A 36 5.80 -23.93 13.38
CA THR A 36 4.58 -23.25 12.90
C THR A 36 4.04 -22.14 13.81
N ALA A 37 4.38 -22.16 15.10
CA ALA A 37 3.98 -21.10 16.06
C ALA A 37 4.71 -19.77 15.81
N PHE A 38 5.94 -19.82 15.31
CA PHE A 38 6.76 -18.64 15.06
C PHE A 38 6.29 -17.86 13.81
N ALA A 39 5.85 -18.56 12.77
CA ALA A 39 5.36 -17.95 11.53
C ALA A 39 4.10 -17.09 11.74
N LYS A 40 3.24 -17.42 12.71
CA LYS A 40 2.03 -16.63 13.03
C LYS A 40 2.34 -15.26 13.63
N GLN A 41 3.48 -15.11 14.32
CA GLN A 41 3.84 -13.84 14.97
C GLN A 41 4.35 -12.78 13.98
N PHE A 42 4.78 -13.19 12.80
CA PHE A 42 5.41 -12.31 11.83
C PHE A 42 4.44 -11.37 11.10
N GLY A 43 3.18 -11.75 10.95
CA GLY A 43 2.14 -10.84 10.44
C GLY A 43 2.02 -9.57 11.28
N TYR A 44 2.24 -9.67 12.58
CA TYR A 44 2.20 -8.52 13.49
C TYR A 44 3.38 -7.56 13.28
N ILE A 45 4.53 -8.04 12.83
CA ILE A 45 5.72 -7.21 12.57
C ILE A 45 5.47 -6.30 11.36
N LEU A 46 4.80 -6.81 10.32
CA LEU A 46 4.38 -6.00 9.19
C LEU A 46 3.44 -4.86 9.64
N VAL A 47 2.52 -5.17 10.54
CA VAL A 47 1.61 -4.17 11.10
C VAL A 47 2.36 -3.12 11.91
N LEU A 48 3.32 -3.51 12.74
CA LEU A 48 4.18 -2.57 13.47
C LEU A 48 4.96 -1.65 12.54
N PHE A 49 5.56 -2.20 11.48
CA PHE A 49 6.20 -1.41 10.42
C PHE A 49 5.23 -0.39 9.83
N VAL A 50 4.04 -0.82 9.45
CA VAL A 50 2.99 0.02 8.86
C VAL A 50 2.59 1.15 9.81
N VAL A 51 2.36 0.84 11.08
CA VAL A 51 1.99 1.84 12.10
C VAL A 51 3.08 2.91 12.25
N PHE A 52 4.34 2.52 12.43
CA PHE A 52 5.44 3.47 12.57
C PHE A 52 5.67 4.29 11.30
N HIS A 53 5.58 3.67 10.14
CA HIS A 53 5.72 4.37 8.87
C HIS A 53 4.55 5.34 8.62
N ALA A 54 3.32 4.94 8.95
CA ALA A 54 2.15 5.82 8.86
C ALA A 54 2.26 7.02 9.81
N LEU A 55 2.66 6.80 11.07
CA LEU A 55 2.88 7.89 12.03
C LEU A 55 3.93 8.89 11.54
N ARG A 56 5.01 8.41 10.91
CA ARG A 56 6.03 9.30 10.33
C ARG A 56 5.48 10.13 9.16
N ASN A 57 4.76 9.50 8.25
CA ASN A 57 4.39 10.12 6.97
C ASN A 57 3.04 10.85 7.01
N LEU A 58 2.06 10.32 7.74
CA LEU A 58 0.72 10.89 7.86
C LEU A 58 0.53 11.69 9.15
N LYS A 59 1.48 11.58 10.09
CA LYS A 59 1.45 12.29 11.38
C LYS A 59 0.12 12.02 12.11
N PHE A 60 -0.59 13.06 12.56
CA PHE A 60 -1.87 12.96 13.25
C PHE A 60 -3.02 12.34 12.42
N ARG A 61 -2.82 12.16 11.11
CA ARG A 61 -3.79 11.49 10.22
C ARG A 61 -3.58 9.99 10.12
N ALA A 62 -2.48 9.47 10.64
CA ALA A 62 -2.22 8.05 10.63
C ALA A 62 -3.37 7.25 11.28
N PRO A 63 -3.89 7.61 12.46
CA PRO A 63 -5.03 6.90 13.05
C PRO A 63 -6.28 6.92 12.18
N ILE A 64 -6.52 8.02 11.46
CA ILE A 64 -7.68 8.14 10.54
C ILE A 64 -7.52 7.17 9.38
N PHE A 65 -6.34 7.14 8.74
CA PHE A 65 -6.07 6.22 7.64
C PHE A 65 -6.20 4.77 8.09
N LEU A 66 -5.50 4.41 9.18
CA LEU A 66 -5.49 3.05 9.71
C LEU A 66 -6.89 2.60 10.15
N GLY A 67 -7.68 3.51 10.72
CA GLY A 67 -9.08 3.26 11.08
C GLY A 67 -9.98 3.02 9.85
N ILE A 68 -9.81 3.81 8.77
CA ILE A 68 -10.55 3.60 7.51
C ILE A 68 -10.16 2.24 6.90
N ALA A 69 -8.87 1.92 6.85
CA ALA A 69 -8.37 0.67 6.29
C ALA A 69 -8.88 -0.54 7.10
N PHE A 70 -8.85 -0.46 8.44
CA PHE A 70 -9.39 -1.49 9.32
C PHE A 70 -10.90 -1.67 9.13
N ALA A 71 -11.66 -0.57 9.09
CA ALA A 71 -13.11 -0.62 8.93
C ALA A 71 -13.51 -1.20 7.56
N ALA A 72 -12.80 -0.80 6.48
CA ALA A 72 -13.03 -1.33 5.15
C ALA A 72 -12.76 -2.84 5.08
N GLY A 73 -11.62 -3.29 5.59
CA GLY A 73 -11.28 -4.71 5.67
C GLY A 73 -12.25 -5.50 6.55
N ALA A 74 -12.55 -5.01 7.75
CA ALA A 74 -13.47 -5.70 8.67
C ALA A 74 -14.89 -5.81 8.10
N LEU A 75 -15.40 -4.75 7.48
CA LEU A 75 -16.72 -4.76 6.85
C LEU A 75 -16.77 -5.73 5.67
N SER A 76 -15.75 -5.72 4.80
CA SER A 76 -15.69 -6.62 3.66
C SER A 76 -15.61 -8.08 4.06
N GLU A 77 -14.82 -8.40 5.09
CA GLU A 77 -14.71 -9.74 5.65
C GLU A 77 -16.02 -10.23 6.28
N LEU A 78 -16.66 -9.34 7.07
CA LEU A 78 -17.97 -9.66 7.67
C LEU A 78 -19.03 -9.95 6.61
N LEU A 79 -19.10 -9.13 5.56
CA LEU A 79 -20.05 -9.31 4.47
C LEU A 79 -19.72 -10.53 3.62
N GLY A 80 -18.42 -10.79 3.38
CA GLY A 80 -17.94 -11.94 2.62
C GLY A 80 -18.24 -13.27 3.32
N THR A 81 -17.84 -13.41 4.58
CA THR A 81 -18.04 -14.66 5.34
C THR A 81 -19.50 -14.94 5.64
N THR A 82 -20.30 -13.89 5.92
CA THR A 82 -21.71 -14.06 6.30
C THR A 82 -22.63 -14.25 5.08
N TYR A 83 -22.47 -13.43 4.04
CA TYR A 83 -23.41 -13.37 2.93
C TYR A 83 -22.79 -13.75 1.58
N GLY A 84 -21.48 -13.89 1.47
CA GLY A 84 -20.79 -14.08 0.20
C GLY A 84 -20.68 -12.80 -0.63
N TRP A 85 -21.05 -11.66 -0.06
CA TRP A 85 -20.94 -10.37 -0.74
C TRP A 85 -19.47 -9.94 -0.87
N ILE A 86 -19.20 -9.02 -1.76
CA ILE A 86 -17.86 -8.50 -2.09
C ILE A 86 -17.01 -9.51 -2.86
N TYR A 87 -16.91 -10.77 -2.38
CA TYR A 87 -16.02 -11.79 -2.92
C TYR A 87 -16.73 -12.86 -3.76
N GLY A 88 -18.05 -12.73 -3.94
CA GLY A 88 -18.86 -13.53 -4.87
C GLY A 88 -19.43 -14.82 -4.30
N GLN A 89 -18.88 -15.35 -3.22
CA GLN A 89 -19.41 -16.50 -2.49
C GLN A 89 -18.96 -16.48 -1.03
N ARG A 90 -19.58 -17.33 -0.21
CA ARG A 90 -19.19 -17.51 1.19
C ARG A 90 -17.91 -18.32 1.31
N TYR A 91 -17.17 -18.04 2.35
CA TYR A 91 -16.00 -18.77 2.78
C TYR A 91 -15.87 -18.73 4.29
N TYR A 92 -15.02 -19.58 4.83
CA TYR A 92 -14.73 -19.61 6.26
C TYR A 92 -13.24 -19.83 6.52
N TYR A 93 -12.78 -19.28 7.62
CA TYR A 93 -11.43 -19.47 8.13
C TYR A 93 -11.35 -20.70 8.98
N THR A 94 -10.26 -21.46 8.92
CA THR A 94 -10.02 -22.63 9.74
C THR A 94 -9.36 -22.29 11.07
N ALA A 95 -8.76 -21.09 11.20
CA ALA A 95 -8.16 -20.60 12.43
C ALA A 95 -9.16 -20.60 13.60
N SER A 96 -8.65 -20.80 14.83
CA SER A 96 -9.47 -20.84 16.05
C SER A 96 -9.64 -19.45 16.69
N ASP A 97 -8.72 -18.52 16.46
CA ASP A 97 -8.64 -17.17 17.04
C ASP A 97 -9.46 -16.13 16.25
N LYS A 98 -10.78 -16.36 16.14
CA LYS A 98 -11.65 -15.50 15.33
C LYS A 98 -12.34 -14.43 16.16
N VAL A 99 -12.27 -13.21 15.67
CA VAL A 99 -13.08 -12.08 16.17
C VAL A 99 -14.55 -12.34 15.79
N PHE A 100 -15.44 -12.27 16.77
CA PHE A 100 -16.87 -12.62 16.64
C PHE A 100 -17.14 -14.03 16.06
N GLY A 101 -16.15 -14.94 16.18
CA GLY A 101 -16.27 -16.29 15.63
C GLY A 101 -16.17 -16.38 14.10
N LEU A 102 -15.91 -15.29 13.39
CA LEU A 102 -15.94 -15.20 11.93
C LEU A 102 -14.55 -15.03 11.30
N VAL A 103 -13.81 -14.00 11.69
CA VAL A 103 -12.58 -13.59 11.01
C VAL A 103 -11.41 -13.54 11.97
N PRO A 104 -10.24 -14.14 11.65
CA PRO A 104 -9.05 -14.02 12.47
C PRO A 104 -8.58 -12.56 12.56
N LEU A 105 -8.12 -12.12 13.74
CA LEU A 105 -7.58 -10.77 13.92
C LEU A 105 -6.41 -10.49 12.96
N SER A 106 -5.58 -11.50 12.71
CA SER A 106 -4.47 -11.39 11.77
C SER A 106 -4.90 -10.99 10.35
N VAL A 107 -6.06 -11.46 9.89
CA VAL A 107 -6.63 -11.08 8.57
C VAL A 107 -7.04 -9.62 8.57
N LEU A 108 -7.73 -9.16 9.61
CA LEU A 108 -8.14 -7.75 9.74
C LEU A 108 -6.92 -6.81 9.76
N LEU A 109 -5.85 -7.21 10.44
CA LEU A 109 -4.61 -6.46 10.48
C LEU A 109 -3.84 -6.53 9.15
N THR A 110 -3.92 -7.64 8.42
CA THR A 110 -3.35 -7.76 7.07
C THR A 110 -4.02 -6.78 6.11
N TRP A 111 -5.33 -6.59 6.19
CA TRP A 111 -6.03 -5.56 5.41
C TRP A 111 -5.45 -4.16 5.64
N VAL A 112 -5.23 -3.79 6.91
CA VAL A 112 -4.60 -2.50 7.25
C VAL A 112 -3.23 -2.37 6.59
N ALA A 113 -2.42 -3.42 6.67
CA ALA A 113 -1.08 -3.41 6.11
C ALA A 113 -1.11 -3.32 4.58
N VAL A 114 -1.90 -4.13 3.90
CA VAL A 114 -1.98 -4.15 2.43
C VAL A 114 -2.50 -2.83 1.88
N ILE A 115 -3.57 -2.28 2.44
CA ILE A 115 -4.14 -1.00 2.00
C ILE A 115 -3.12 0.13 2.21
N TYR A 116 -2.39 0.13 3.33
CA TYR A 116 -1.38 1.15 3.59
C TYR A 116 -0.16 1.02 2.68
N LEU A 117 0.31 -0.20 2.42
CA LEU A 117 1.41 -0.44 1.49
C LEU A 117 1.05 0.02 0.08
N ALA A 118 -0.14 -0.36 -0.41
CA ALA A 118 -0.65 0.07 -1.70
C ALA A 118 -0.67 1.61 -1.80
N TYR A 119 -1.30 2.28 -0.84
CA TYR A 119 -1.33 3.74 -0.75
C TYR A 119 0.07 4.37 -0.77
N SER A 120 1.00 3.81 -0.02
CA SER A 120 2.36 4.35 0.09
C SER A 120 3.15 4.17 -1.20
N ILE A 121 3.04 3.00 -1.86
CA ILE A 121 3.70 2.70 -3.13
C ILE A 121 3.16 3.60 -4.23
N THR A 122 1.85 3.79 -4.32
CA THR A 122 1.24 4.70 -5.28
C THR A 122 1.74 6.14 -5.09
N ASN A 123 1.93 6.60 -3.84
CA ASN A 123 2.52 7.91 -3.58
C ASN A 123 4.01 8.01 -3.97
N ILE A 124 4.73 6.88 -4.01
CA ILE A 124 6.10 6.83 -4.56
C ILE A 124 6.07 6.90 -6.09
N ILE A 125 5.14 6.19 -6.72
CA ILE A 125 4.94 6.20 -8.18
C ILE A 125 4.48 7.57 -8.66
N ASP A 126 3.63 8.24 -7.87
CA ASP A 126 3.01 9.52 -8.21
C ASP A 126 4.04 10.56 -8.73
N PRO A 127 3.95 10.98 -10.02
CA PRO A 127 4.88 11.94 -10.59
C PRO A 127 4.66 13.36 -10.05
N ALA A 128 3.51 13.60 -9.44
CA ALA A 128 3.00 14.93 -9.20
C ALA A 128 3.06 15.37 -7.74
N LYS A 129 4.23 15.31 -7.07
CA LYS A 129 4.42 16.10 -5.84
C LYS A 129 3.98 17.55 -6.00
N ASN A 130 4.01 18.08 -7.23
CA ASN A 130 3.68 19.47 -7.57
C ASN A 130 2.27 19.65 -8.14
N LEU A 131 1.59 18.61 -8.63
CA LEU A 131 0.23 18.77 -9.18
C LEU A 131 -0.81 19.11 -8.10
N LEU A 132 -0.63 18.65 -6.87
CA LEU A 132 -1.44 19.13 -5.74
C LEU A 132 -1.09 20.57 -5.33
N ALA A 133 0.10 21.07 -5.71
CA ALA A 133 0.44 22.48 -5.56
C ALA A 133 -0.22 23.37 -6.62
N LEU A 134 -0.66 22.82 -7.75
CA LEU A 134 -1.55 23.49 -8.72
C LEU A 134 -3.00 23.67 -8.19
N LYS A 135 -3.14 23.82 -6.90
CA LYS A 135 -4.38 23.90 -6.10
C LYS A 135 -5.41 24.93 -6.59
N LYS A 136 -5.09 25.78 -7.55
CA LYS A 136 -5.99 26.86 -7.98
C LYS A 136 -6.82 26.56 -9.24
N VAL A 137 -6.47 25.52 -10.02
CA VAL A 137 -6.98 25.48 -11.39
C VAL A 137 -8.10 24.47 -11.62
N VAL A 138 -8.21 23.32 -10.96
CA VAL A 138 -9.26 22.36 -11.38
C VAL A 138 -9.76 21.46 -10.26
N ARG A 139 -10.93 21.71 -9.70
CA ARG A 139 -11.66 20.78 -8.81
C ARG A 139 -11.90 19.42 -9.46
N VAL A 140 -12.24 19.39 -10.75
CA VAL A 140 -12.51 18.17 -11.52
C VAL A 140 -11.21 17.39 -11.74
N GLY A 141 -10.11 18.05 -12.11
CA GLY A 141 -8.81 17.40 -12.29
C GLY A 141 -8.28 16.74 -11.01
N SER A 142 -8.49 17.38 -9.86
CA SER A 142 -8.10 16.80 -8.56
C SER A 142 -8.90 15.55 -8.23
N PHE A 143 -10.18 15.49 -8.58
CA PHE A 143 -11.02 14.32 -8.35
C PHE A 143 -10.61 13.14 -9.23
N ILE A 144 -10.43 13.39 -10.55
CA ILE A 144 -9.94 12.37 -11.50
C ILE A 144 -8.58 11.84 -11.05
N TYR A 145 -7.70 12.71 -10.57
CA TYR A 145 -6.39 12.33 -10.09
C TYR A 145 -6.47 11.41 -8.86
N VAL A 146 -7.31 11.74 -7.88
CA VAL A 146 -7.56 10.86 -6.73
C VAL A 146 -8.14 9.52 -7.18
N LEU A 147 -9.06 9.52 -8.14
CA LEU A 147 -9.62 8.31 -8.72
C LEU A 147 -8.54 7.41 -9.32
N LEU A 148 -7.63 7.98 -10.13
CA LEU A 148 -6.53 7.24 -10.76
C LEU A 148 -5.56 6.66 -9.72
N LEU A 149 -5.17 7.45 -8.71
CA LEU A 149 -4.28 6.96 -7.65
C LEU A 149 -4.94 5.83 -6.84
N SER A 150 -6.22 5.97 -6.51
CA SER A 150 -6.94 4.92 -5.78
C SER A 150 -7.16 3.66 -6.62
N THR A 151 -7.27 3.80 -7.94
CA THR A 151 -7.28 2.67 -8.88
C THR A 151 -5.95 1.90 -8.83
N LEU A 152 -4.82 2.60 -8.80
CA LEU A 152 -3.50 1.97 -8.62
C LEU A 152 -3.39 1.26 -7.27
N ASP A 153 -3.92 1.86 -6.20
CA ASP A 153 -3.98 1.24 -4.87
C ASP A 153 -4.77 -0.08 -4.91
N GLY A 154 -5.93 -0.08 -5.59
CA GLY A 154 -6.74 -1.28 -5.79
C GLY A 154 -5.99 -2.39 -6.53
N PHE A 155 -5.28 -2.06 -7.61
CA PHE A 155 -4.47 -3.03 -8.36
C PHE A 155 -3.32 -3.60 -7.51
N LEU A 156 -2.64 -2.77 -6.72
CA LEU A 156 -1.57 -3.24 -5.84
C LEU A 156 -2.07 -4.24 -4.80
N ALA A 157 -3.24 -3.99 -4.20
CA ALA A 157 -3.84 -4.93 -3.26
C ALA A 157 -4.27 -6.23 -3.95
N MET A 158 -4.95 -6.14 -5.09
CA MET A 158 -5.36 -7.28 -5.90
C MET A 158 -4.17 -8.15 -6.32
N ASN A 159 -3.09 -7.54 -6.80
CA ASN A 159 -1.90 -8.26 -7.27
C ASN A 159 -1.22 -9.05 -6.14
N LEU A 160 -1.21 -8.51 -4.92
CA LEU A 160 -0.70 -9.24 -3.76
C LEU A 160 -1.58 -10.45 -3.46
N ASP A 161 -2.89 -10.30 -3.55
CA ASP A 161 -3.84 -11.36 -3.27
C ASP A 161 -3.76 -12.51 -4.28
N MET A 162 -3.39 -12.23 -5.54
CA MET A 162 -3.19 -13.26 -6.56
C MET A 162 -2.11 -14.30 -6.21
N ILE A 163 -1.19 -13.99 -5.30
CA ILE A 163 -0.23 -14.98 -4.79
C ILE A 163 -0.58 -15.44 -3.37
N LEU A 164 -1.20 -14.60 -2.57
CA LEU A 164 -1.52 -14.87 -1.18
C LEU A 164 -2.65 -15.91 -1.06
N ASP A 165 -3.78 -15.66 -1.71
CA ASP A 165 -4.98 -16.50 -1.58
C ASP A 165 -4.76 -17.97 -2.02
N PRO A 166 -4.15 -18.27 -3.18
CA PRO A 166 -3.87 -19.65 -3.56
C PRO A 166 -3.04 -20.41 -2.53
N VAL A 167 -2.07 -19.76 -1.89
CA VAL A 167 -1.22 -20.37 -0.85
C VAL A 167 -2.06 -20.70 0.38
N TYR A 168 -2.93 -19.80 0.82
CA TYR A 168 -3.77 -20.05 2.00
C TYR A 168 -4.88 -21.05 1.72
N VAL A 169 -5.51 -21.04 0.56
CA VAL A 169 -6.48 -22.07 0.16
C VAL A 169 -5.81 -23.44 0.13
N ARG A 170 -4.62 -23.53 -0.48
CA ARG A 170 -3.86 -24.79 -0.56
C ARG A 170 -3.42 -25.30 0.80
N SER A 171 -3.03 -24.42 1.71
CA SER A 171 -2.65 -24.79 3.08
C SER A 171 -3.85 -25.01 4.02
N GLY A 172 -5.08 -24.83 3.53
CA GLY A 172 -6.30 -24.97 4.32
C GLY A 172 -6.52 -23.84 5.33
N GLY A 173 -5.93 -22.66 5.13
CA GLY A 173 -6.11 -21.49 5.99
C GLY A 173 -7.52 -20.93 5.93
N TRP A 174 -8.13 -20.98 4.74
CA TRP A 174 -9.56 -20.74 4.52
C TRP A 174 -10.11 -21.58 3.35
N VAL A 175 -11.42 -21.72 3.33
CA VAL A 175 -12.11 -22.61 2.39
C VAL A 175 -13.27 -21.85 1.75
N TRP A 176 -13.27 -21.79 0.44
CA TRP A 176 -14.37 -21.28 -0.36
C TRP A 176 -15.47 -22.33 -0.51
N GLN A 177 -16.74 -21.94 -0.34
CA GLN A 177 -17.88 -22.86 -0.32
C GLN A 177 -17.98 -23.68 -1.63
N ASP A 178 -17.84 -23.00 -2.79
CA ASP A 178 -17.98 -23.59 -4.11
C ASP A 178 -16.65 -23.70 -4.86
N GLY A 179 -15.52 -23.45 -4.14
CA GLY A 179 -14.20 -23.36 -4.75
C GLY A 179 -14.05 -22.17 -5.68
N GLY A 180 -13.11 -22.22 -6.63
CA GLY A 180 -12.89 -21.14 -7.58
C GLY A 180 -12.00 -21.54 -8.75
N ALA A 181 -12.12 -20.80 -9.87
CA ALA A 181 -11.42 -21.07 -11.12
C ALA A 181 -9.91 -20.76 -11.03
N TYR A 182 -9.48 -19.91 -10.13
CA TYR A 182 -8.08 -19.55 -9.96
C TYR A 182 -7.49 -20.29 -8.77
N PHE A 183 -6.99 -21.49 -8.98
CA PHE A 183 -6.37 -22.35 -7.95
C PHE A 183 -7.24 -22.55 -6.70
N GLY A 184 -8.55 -22.68 -6.90
CA GLY A 184 -9.53 -22.82 -5.84
C GLY A 184 -10.07 -21.49 -5.29
N VAL A 185 -9.62 -20.35 -5.82
CA VAL A 185 -10.05 -19.00 -5.45
C VAL A 185 -11.02 -18.48 -6.52
N PRO A 186 -12.19 -17.88 -6.13
CA PRO A 186 -13.09 -17.24 -7.08
C PRO A 186 -12.46 -16.00 -7.72
N ILE A 187 -12.67 -15.77 -9.01
CA ILE A 187 -12.20 -14.55 -9.71
C ILE A 187 -12.77 -13.27 -9.07
N SER A 188 -14.03 -13.35 -8.61
CA SER A 188 -14.71 -12.25 -7.88
C SER A 188 -13.99 -11.83 -6.61
N ASN A 189 -13.21 -12.71 -5.96
CA ASN A 189 -12.39 -12.36 -4.83
C ASN A 189 -11.36 -11.28 -5.16
N PHE A 190 -10.65 -11.43 -6.25
CA PHE A 190 -9.64 -10.43 -6.68
C PHE A 190 -10.28 -9.09 -7.01
N ILE A 191 -11.47 -9.10 -7.62
CA ILE A 191 -12.26 -7.90 -7.87
C ILE A 191 -12.67 -7.25 -6.54
N GLY A 192 -13.05 -8.06 -5.56
CA GLY A 192 -13.36 -7.61 -4.19
C GLY A 192 -12.17 -6.93 -3.54
N TRP A 193 -10.99 -7.52 -3.59
CA TRP A 193 -9.76 -6.94 -3.07
C TRP A 193 -9.44 -5.58 -3.69
N PHE A 194 -9.58 -5.50 -5.02
CA PHE A 194 -9.44 -4.22 -5.73
C PHE A 194 -10.38 -3.16 -5.16
N PHE A 195 -11.69 -3.44 -5.06
CA PHE A 195 -12.65 -2.44 -4.63
C PHE A 195 -12.55 -2.07 -3.16
N VAL A 196 -12.17 -2.98 -2.27
CA VAL A 196 -11.97 -2.68 -0.85
C VAL A 196 -10.80 -1.71 -0.67
N ALA A 197 -9.65 -2.00 -1.29
CA ALA A 197 -8.49 -1.13 -1.21
C ALA A 197 -8.73 0.22 -1.91
N PHE A 198 -9.34 0.19 -3.10
CA PHE A 198 -9.75 1.39 -3.82
C PHE A 198 -10.65 2.29 -2.95
N ALA A 199 -11.71 1.74 -2.37
CA ALA A 199 -12.66 2.54 -1.58
C ALA A 199 -12.02 3.15 -0.33
N ALA A 200 -11.21 2.37 0.40
CA ALA A 200 -10.53 2.84 1.60
C ALA A 200 -9.57 4.00 1.27
N THR A 201 -8.74 3.84 0.25
CA THR A 201 -7.76 4.87 -0.14
C THR A 201 -8.43 6.07 -0.79
N PHE A 202 -9.48 5.87 -1.57
CA PHE A 202 -10.27 6.93 -2.18
C PHE A 202 -10.90 7.83 -1.11
N ILE A 203 -11.55 7.25 -0.10
CA ILE A 203 -12.15 7.99 1.03
C ILE A 203 -11.07 8.84 1.72
N PHE A 204 -9.91 8.25 2.01
CA PHE A 204 -8.82 8.98 2.67
C PHE A 204 -8.22 10.08 1.78
N ARG A 205 -8.04 9.83 0.48
CA ARG A 205 -7.52 10.83 -0.46
C ARG A 205 -8.49 12.01 -0.62
N VAL A 206 -9.80 11.75 -0.72
CA VAL A 206 -10.84 12.81 -0.74
C VAL A 206 -10.84 13.62 0.55
N TYR A 207 -10.73 12.95 1.71
CA TYR A 207 -10.56 13.63 3.00
C TYR A 207 -9.31 14.53 3.00
N SER A 208 -8.20 14.05 2.45
CA SER A 208 -6.94 14.78 2.38
C SER A 208 -6.99 15.99 1.44
N LEU A 209 -7.78 15.93 0.35
CA LEU A 209 -8.03 17.07 -0.54
C LEU A 209 -8.75 18.22 0.18
N ARG A 210 -9.72 17.88 1.04
CA ARG A 210 -10.50 18.88 1.77
C ARG A 210 -9.71 19.53 2.91
N LYS A 211 -8.75 18.81 3.44
CA LYS A 211 -7.87 19.28 4.54
C LYS A 211 -6.40 19.09 4.12
N PRO A 212 -5.89 19.90 3.21
CA PRO A 212 -4.51 19.76 2.76
C PRO A 212 -3.56 19.99 3.93
N PHE A 213 -2.49 19.22 3.98
CA PHE A 213 -1.44 19.40 4.95
C PHE A 213 -0.08 19.34 4.24
N ASP A 214 0.87 20.05 4.78
CA ASP A 214 2.21 20.04 4.23
C ASP A 214 2.87 18.69 4.51
N THR A 215 3.13 17.96 3.43
CA THR A 215 3.87 16.70 3.43
C THR A 215 5.16 16.91 2.66
N ALA A 216 5.99 17.86 3.08
CA ALA A 216 7.37 17.88 2.62
C ALA A 216 8.04 16.57 3.09
N GLN A 217 7.78 15.49 2.35
CA GLN A 217 8.35 14.18 2.62
C GLN A 217 9.78 14.17 2.12
N LYS A 218 10.71 13.93 3.03
CA LYS A 218 12.09 13.68 2.64
C LYS A 218 12.15 12.38 1.81
N ILE A 219 12.74 12.46 0.61
CA ILE A 219 12.99 11.32 -0.28
C ILE A 219 14.24 10.58 0.23
N ASP A 220 14.07 9.78 1.26
CA ASP A 220 15.10 8.93 1.85
C ASP A 220 14.72 7.45 1.73
N PHE A 221 15.59 6.56 2.22
CA PHE A 221 15.30 5.13 2.20
C PHE A 221 14.00 4.77 2.92
N ILE A 222 13.63 5.50 3.98
CA ILE A 222 12.40 5.23 4.73
C ILE A 222 11.16 5.54 3.86
N PHE A 223 11.22 6.56 3.01
CA PHE A 223 10.18 6.82 2.02
C PHE A 223 9.98 5.65 1.07
N PHE A 224 11.05 4.94 0.72
CA PHE A 224 11.03 3.76 -0.16
C PHE A 224 10.69 2.44 0.57
N ALA A 225 10.82 2.40 1.89
CA ALA A 225 10.63 1.20 2.70
C ALA A 225 9.32 0.41 2.45
N PRO A 226 8.17 1.02 2.13
CA PRO A 226 6.95 0.29 1.78
C PRO A 226 7.09 -0.61 0.55
N VAL A 227 7.92 -0.22 -0.44
CA VAL A 227 8.19 -1.07 -1.62
C VAL A 227 8.95 -2.32 -1.20
N VAL A 228 9.94 -2.15 -0.31
CA VAL A 228 10.71 -3.28 0.24
C VAL A 228 9.80 -4.20 1.05
N ALA A 229 8.95 -3.64 1.93
CA ALA A 229 8.01 -4.43 2.73
C ALA A 229 7.01 -5.20 1.85
N TYR A 230 6.46 -4.58 0.81
CA TYR A 230 5.55 -5.20 -0.14
C TYR A 230 6.21 -6.33 -0.93
N ALA A 231 7.43 -6.10 -1.43
CA ALA A 231 8.20 -7.13 -2.12
C ALA A 231 8.57 -8.30 -1.20
N THR A 232 9.00 -8.02 0.02
CA THR A 232 9.34 -9.04 1.01
C THR A 232 8.11 -9.88 1.38
N PHE A 233 7.00 -9.23 1.67
CA PHE A 233 5.77 -9.92 2.04
C PHE A 233 5.17 -10.72 0.87
N GLY A 234 5.05 -10.13 -0.30
CA GLY A 234 4.45 -10.79 -1.46
C GLY A 234 5.42 -11.78 -2.15
N ILE A 235 6.57 -11.29 -2.60
CA ILE A 235 7.48 -12.09 -3.44
C ILE A 235 8.30 -13.06 -2.60
N VAL A 236 8.96 -12.59 -1.53
CA VAL A 236 9.87 -13.45 -0.76
C VAL A 236 9.03 -14.48 0.00
N LYS A 237 8.06 -14.08 0.81
CA LYS A 237 7.26 -15.02 1.60
C LYS A 237 6.43 -15.95 0.73
N TYR A 238 5.48 -15.41 -0.02
CA TYR A 238 4.52 -16.24 -0.75
C TYR A 238 5.12 -16.87 -2.00
N GLY A 239 6.07 -16.22 -2.66
CA GLY A 239 6.80 -16.79 -3.79
C GLY A 239 7.60 -18.03 -3.38
N VAL A 240 8.32 -17.97 -2.26
CA VAL A 240 9.08 -19.12 -1.76
C VAL A 240 8.16 -20.20 -1.19
N LEU A 241 7.11 -19.83 -0.43
CA LEU A 241 6.12 -20.79 0.04
C LEU A 241 5.48 -21.55 -1.13
N SER A 242 5.09 -20.88 -2.20
CA SER A 242 4.54 -21.50 -3.40
C SER A 242 5.51 -22.52 -4.02
N TYR A 243 6.78 -22.13 -4.15
CA TYR A 243 7.81 -23.02 -4.66
C TYR A 243 8.00 -24.27 -3.78
N VAL A 244 8.09 -24.07 -2.46
CA VAL A 244 8.27 -25.16 -1.50
C VAL A 244 7.05 -26.09 -1.46
N MET A 245 5.84 -25.56 -1.65
CA MET A 245 4.62 -26.36 -1.75
C MET A 245 4.48 -27.09 -3.09
N GLY A 246 5.44 -26.96 -4.01
CA GLY A 246 5.40 -27.56 -5.34
C GLY A 246 4.47 -26.86 -6.35
N HIS A 247 4.09 -25.62 -6.07
CA HIS A 247 3.16 -24.79 -6.86
C HIS A 247 3.85 -23.54 -7.42
N THR A 248 4.91 -23.77 -8.20
CA THR A 248 5.71 -22.69 -8.81
C THR A 248 4.88 -21.72 -9.66
N GLU A 249 3.77 -22.21 -10.23
CA GLU A 249 2.83 -21.41 -11.01
C GLU A 249 2.23 -20.23 -10.21
N TYR A 250 1.94 -20.39 -8.92
CA TYR A 250 1.45 -19.28 -8.07
C TYR A 250 2.51 -18.18 -7.94
N ALA A 251 3.77 -18.60 -7.74
CA ALA A 251 4.89 -17.66 -7.65
C ALA A 251 5.09 -16.92 -8.97
N VAL A 252 5.09 -17.62 -10.10
CA VAL A 252 5.30 -17.02 -11.42
C VAL A 252 4.23 -15.97 -11.72
N ILE A 253 2.96 -16.29 -11.51
CA ILE A 253 1.86 -15.34 -11.76
C ILE A 253 1.93 -14.17 -10.80
N GLY A 254 2.01 -14.42 -9.50
CA GLY A 254 2.04 -13.38 -8.48
C GLY A 254 3.23 -12.42 -8.66
N ILE A 255 4.42 -12.95 -8.91
CA ILE A 255 5.61 -12.12 -9.17
C ILE A 255 5.42 -11.31 -10.45
N SER A 256 4.88 -11.91 -11.51
CA SER A 256 4.67 -11.23 -12.80
C SER A 256 3.72 -10.03 -12.69
N VAL A 257 2.68 -10.09 -11.85
CA VAL A 257 1.74 -8.98 -11.68
C VAL A 257 2.23 -7.94 -10.67
N MET A 258 3.05 -8.32 -9.69
CA MET A 258 3.61 -7.41 -8.69
C MET A 258 4.85 -6.66 -9.20
N PHE A 259 5.70 -7.32 -9.96
CA PHE A 259 7.01 -6.81 -10.39
C PHE A 259 6.92 -5.47 -11.15
N PRO A 260 6.00 -5.25 -12.11
CA PRO A 260 5.89 -3.97 -12.80
C PRO A 260 5.71 -2.78 -11.85
N PHE A 261 4.87 -2.93 -10.82
CA PHE A 261 4.64 -1.87 -9.84
C PHE A 261 5.87 -1.60 -8.97
N ILE A 262 6.57 -2.66 -8.56
CA ILE A 262 7.82 -2.56 -7.80
C ILE A 262 8.89 -1.86 -8.65
N ALA A 263 9.02 -2.24 -9.92
CA ALA A 263 9.99 -1.65 -10.85
C ALA A 263 9.69 -0.15 -11.08
N ILE A 264 8.43 0.20 -11.37
CA ILE A 264 8.00 1.59 -11.58
C ILE A 264 8.21 2.41 -10.29
N ALA A 265 7.88 1.88 -9.12
CA ALA A 265 8.08 2.56 -7.84
C ALA A 265 9.59 2.79 -7.57
N THR A 266 10.42 1.79 -7.86
CA THR A 266 11.88 1.89 -7.70
C THR A 266 12.47 2.95 -8.63
N LEU A 267 12.08 2.95 -9.91
CA LEU A 267 12.51 3.95 -10.87
C LEU A 267 12.04 5.35 -10.46
N SER A 268 10.77 5.49 -10.07
CA SER A 268 10.22 6.77 -9.60
C SER A 268 10.94 7.30 -8.36
N TYR A 269 11.33 6.42 -7.44
CA TYR A 269 12.13 6.78 -6.27
C TYR A 269 13.51 7.28 -6.67
N GLN A 270 14.20 6.58 -7.59
CA GLN A 270 15.53 6.98 -8.05
C GLN A 270 15.49 8.33 -8.75
N LEU A 271 14.53 8.55 -9.65
CA LEU A 271 14.33 9.83 -10.33
C LEU A 271 14.06 10.97 -9.34
N LYS A 272 13.20 10.75 -8.35
CA LYS A 272 12.92 11.76 -7.32
C LYS A 272 14.12 12.07 -6.42
N ARG A 273 14.99 11.10 -6.19
CA ARG A 273 16.21 11.27 -5.37
C ARG A 273 17.32 12.00 -6.14
N SER A 274 17.45 11.76 -7.43
CA SER A 274 18.47 12.35 -8.28
C SER A 274 18.15 13.78 -8.74
N THR A 275 16.85 14.17 -8.71
CA THR A 275 16.47 15.54 -9.03
C THR A 275 16.82 16.43 -7.83
N PRO A 276 17.74 17.41 -7.95
CA PRO A 276 17.99 18.36 -6.89
C PRO A 276 16.67 18.99 -6.46
N GLU A 277 16.52 19.30 -5.17
CA GLU A 277 15.42 20.15 -4.72
C GLU A 277 15.54 21.46 -5.52
N SER A 278 14.84 21.55 -6.65
CA SER A 278 14.76 22.78 -7.42
C SER A 278 14.22 23.81 -6.45
N THR A 279 15.01 24.84 -6.22
CA THR A 279 14.55 26.08 -5.60
C THR A 279 13.14 26.32 -6.13
N PRO A 280 12.12 26.54 -5.29
CA PRO A 280 10.79 26.77 -5.80
C PRO A 280 10.92 27.86 -6.86
N ILE A 281 10.60 27.52 -8.10
CA ILE A 281 10.42 28.52 -9.13
C ILE A 281 9.24 29.34 -8.59
N SER A 282 9.54 30.40 -7.87
CA SER A 282 8.61 31.47 -7.68
C SER A 282 8.39 32.03 -9.09
N LEU A 283 7.43 31.47 -9.80
CA LEU A 283 6.77 32.17 -10.88
C LEU A 283 6.15 33.40 -10.21
N ASP A 284 6.97 34.43 -10.08
CA ASP A 284 6.53 35.74 -9.62
C ASP A 284 5.75 36.38 -10.79
N ILE A 285 4.58 35.77 -11.05
CA ILE A 285 3.62 36.23 -12.08
C ILE A 285 3.31 37.72 -11.87
N THR A 286 3.45 38.21 -10.64
CA THR A 286 3.32 39.66 -10.33
C THR A 286 4.46 40.49 -10.91
N LYS A 287 5.68 39.93 -10.99
CA LYS A 287 6.80 40.64 -11.65
C LYS A 287 6.65 40.72 -13.15
N ASP A 288 6.18 39.65 -13.79
CA ASP A 288 5.96 39.65 -15.25
C ASP A 288 4.78 40.52 -15.65
N ILE A 289 3.69 40.58 -14.88
CA ILE A 289 2.56 41.45 -15.09
C ILE A 289 2.98 42.90 -14.91
N ASN A 290 3.78 43.23 -13.89
CA ASN A 290 4.27 44.59 -13.66
C ASN A 290 5.27 45.06 -14.73
N LEU A 291 6.11 44.16 -15.26
CA LEU A 291 7.00 44.47 -16.39
C LEU A 291 6.21 44.74 -17.67
N THR A 292 5.18 43.96 -17.96
CA THR A 292 4.32 44.12 -19.15
C THR A 292 3.48 45.39 -19.06
N GLN A 293 2.95 45.75 -17.88
CA GLN A 293 2.24 47.00 -17.67
C GLN A 293 3.19 48.21 -17.79
N LYS A 294 4.40 48.14 -17.25
CA LYS A 294 5.39 49.20 -17.35
C LYS A 294 5.85 49.46 -18.81
N GLN A 295 5.96 48.36 -19.58
CA GLN A 295 6.29 48.45 -21.01
C GLN A 295 5.17 49.12 -21.80
N ARG A 296 3.89 48.75 -21.56
CA ARG A 296 2.75 49.37 -22.20
C ARG A 296 2.65 50.88 -21.93
N VAL A 297 2.84 51.32 -20.69
CA VAL A 297 2.82 52.73 -20.31
C VAL A 297 3.95 53.52 -20.97
N LEU A 298 5.11 52.89 -21.23
CA LEU A 298 6.22 53.53 -21.95
C LEU A 298 5.97 53.63 -23.46
N ASP A 299 5.23 52.70 -24.04
CA ASP A 299 4.88 52.70 -25.46
C ASP A 299 3.69 53.66 -25.76
N GLU A 300 2.79 53.89 -24.80
CA GLU A 300 1.69 54.86 -24.93
C GLU A 300 2.15 56.33 -24.77
N ASN A 301 3.36 56.56 -24.23
CA ASN A 301 3.91 57.91 -24.05
C ASN A 301 5.00 58.29 -25.10
N ARG A 302 5.10 57.51 -26.18
CA ARG A 302 5.92 57.79 -27.37
C ARG A 302 5.07 58.10 -28.55
#